data_bda92ba18942cd1a0b478a4c0531cb01
#
_entry.id   bda92ba18942cd1a0b478a4c0531cb01
#
_cell.length_a   1.000
_cell.length_b   1.000
_cell.length_c   1.000
_cell.angle_alpha   90.00
_cell.angle_beta   90.00
_cell.angle_gamma   90.00
#
_symmetry.space_group_name_H-M   'P 1'
#
loop_
_entity.id
_entity.type
_entity.pdbx_description
1 polymer ?
#
loop_
_entity_poly.entity_id
_entity_poly.type
_entity_poly.pdbx_seq_one_letter_code
_entity_poly.pdbx_strand_id
1 'polypeptide(L)'
;MPLQSGLEEKCIGFYRIFLQKIKNVIFVIHKIVNHQNNYPMKTLQDFNFKNKKALIRVDFNVPLDENFKVTDATRIEAAKPTIDKILGDGGSVILMSHLGRPKGKEDQFSLKHILKTASDILGTEVLFASDCVGDVAKSAAKNLQPGQVLLLENLRFHSEEEAGDVAFAKELASLGDIYVNDAFGTAHRAHASTTIIAQFFPENKCFGILLAKEIESLNKVLKNSEKPVTAVLGGSKVSSKITVIENILDKIDHMIIGGGMTFTFVKALGGKIGNSICEDDKMELALEILKLAKEKGVQIHIPVDVVAANAFSNDAETQIVDVTKIPDGWQGLDAGPKSLEAIKKVIMESKTILWNGPLGVFEMPKFANGTISLGNFIAESTANGAFSLVGGGDSVAAVKQFGLESKMSYVSTGGGAMLEMLEGKTLPGIAAILD
;
A
#
# COMPACT_ATOMS: atom_id res chain seq x y z
N MET A 1 -37.09 -57.94 -13.46
CA MET A 1 -35.83 -57.20 -13.26
C MET A 1 -35.63 -56.21 -14.39
N PRO A 2 -36.00 -54.93 -14.20
CA PRO A 2 -35.27 -53.83 -14.81
C PRO A 2 -35.34 -52.55 -13.93
N LEU A 3 -34.60 -52.51 -12.83
CA LEU A 3 -34.52 -51.30 -11.96
C LEU A 3 -33.06 -50.84 -11.70
N GLN A 4 -32.06 -51.60 -12.17
CA GLN A 4 -30.66 -51.22 -11.94
C GLN A 4 -30.01 -50.34 -13.02
N SER A 5 -30.50 -50.36 -14.26
CA SER A 5 -29.91 -49.60 -15.37
C SER A 5 -30.16 -48.10 -15.28
N GLY A 6 -31.28 -47.66 -14.69
CA GLY A 6 -31.62 -46.25 -14.59
C GLY A 6 -30.89 -45.44 -13.51
N LEU A 7 -30.33 -46.10 -12.50
CA LEU A 7 -29.54 -45.46 -11.45
C LEU A 7 -28.08 -45.21 -11.88
N GLU A 8 -27.49 -46.15 -12.63
CA GLU A 8 -26.14 -45.99 -13.19
C GLU A 8 -26.07 -44.86 -14.23
N GLU A 9 -27.04 -44.74 -15.12
CA GLU A 9 -27.07 -43.63 -16.11
C GLU A 9 -27.26 -42.26 -15.44
N LYS A 10 -28.04 -42.15 -14.38
CA LYS A 10 -28.19 -40.91 -13.61
C LYS A 10 -26.91 -40.58 -12.86
N CYS A 11 -26.20 -41.52 -12.26
CA CYS A 11 -24.91 -41.27 -11.62
C CYS A 11 -23.83 -40.85 -12.61
N ILE A 12 -23.78 -41.47 -13.80
CA ILE A 12 -22.85 -41.09 -14.87
C ILE A 12 -23.16 -39.69 -15.39
N GLY A 13 -24.44 -39.32 -15.53
CA GLY A 13 -24.86 -37.98 -15.90
C GLY A 13 -24.45 -36.92 -14.87
N PHE A 14 -24.65 -37.21 -13.58
CA PHE A 14 -24.22 -36.28 -12.49
C PHE A 14 -22.69 -36.12 -12.45
N TYR A 15 -21.95 -37.22 -12.64
CA TYR A 15 -20.48 -37.18 -12.67
C TYR A 15 -19.93 -36.40 -13.86
N ARG A 16 -20.57 -36.48 -15.03
CA ARG A 16 -20.21 -35.65 -16.21
C ARG A 16 -20.46 -34.16 -15.98
N ILE A 17 -21.60 -33.82 -15.40
CA ILE A 17 -21.92 -32.42 -15.08
C ILE A 17 -20.96 -31.86 -14.03
N PHE A 18 -20.61 -32.65 -13.02
CA PHE A 18 -19.65 -32.28 -11.98
C PHE A 18 -18.23 -32.08 -12.55
N LEU A 19 -17.76 -33.00 -13.40
CA LEU A 19 -16.48 -32.84 -14.11
C LEU A 19 -16.45 -31.66 -15.05
N GLN A 20 -17.57 -31.35 -15.72
CA GLN A 20 -17.66 -30.16 -16.59
C GLN A 20 -17.59 -28.86 -15.75
N LYS A 21 -18.24 -28.82 -14.59
CA LYS A 21 -18.12 -27.69 -13.66
C LYS A 21 -16.71 -27.52 -13.13
N ILE A 22 -16.03 -28.61 -12.75
CA ILE A 22 -14.63 -28.58 -12.33
C ILE A 22 -13.72 -28.10 -13.48
N LYS A 23 -13.90 -28.61 -14.69
CA LYS A 23 -13.14 -28.13 -15.87
C LYS A 23 -13.36 -26.65 -16.13
N ASN A 24 -14.59 -26.16 -15.99
CA ASN A 24 -14.89 -24.73 -16.14
C ASN A 24 -14.26 -23.90 -15.03
N VAL A 25 -14.26 -24.38 -13.78
CA VAL A 25 -13.58 -23.73 -12.65
C VAL A 25 -12.06 -23.73 -12.86
N ILE A 26 -11.48 -24.87 -13.26
CA ILE A 26 -10.05 -24.96 -13.58
C ILE A 26 -9.69 -24.07 -14.78
N PHE A 27 -10.55 -23.98 -15.80
CA PHE A 27 -10.36 -23.11 -16.95
C PHE A 27 -10.43 -21.62 -16.56
N VAL A 28 -11.36 -21.27 -15.66
CA VAL A 28 -11.45 -19.91 -15.10
C VAL A 28 -10.24 -19.60 -14.24
N ILE A 29 -9.82 -20.53 -13.38
CA ILE A 29 -8.60 -20.40 -12.56
C ILE A 29 -7.36 -20.30 -13.47
N HIS A 30 -7.27 -21.14 -14.52
CA HIS A 30 -6.15 -21.11 -15.48
C HIS A 30 -6.14 -19.80 -16.30
N LYS A 31 -7.33 -19.28 -16.64
CA LYS A 31 -7.48 -17.96 -17.27
C LYS A 31 -7.08 -16.85 -16.31
N ILE A 32 -7.48 -16.90 -15.04
CA ILE A 32 -7.10 -15.94 -14.00
C ILE A 32 -5.58 -15.99 -13.75
N VAL A 33 -5.01 -17.18 -13.60
CA VAL A 33 -3.56 -17.36 -13.36
C VAL A 33 -2.72 -16.98 -14.57
N ASN A 34 -3.18 -17.24 -15.80
CA ASN A 34 -2.47 -16.85 -17.03
C ASN A 34 -2.74 -15.40 -17.44
N HIS A 35 -3.83 -14.76 -16.98
CA HIS A 35 -4.07 -13.33 -17.22
C HIS A 35 -3.13 -12.42 -16.42
N GLN A 36 -2.51 -12.91 -15.34
CA GLN A 36 -1.56 -12.12 -14.56
C GLN A 36 -0.21 -11.87 -15.27
N ASN A 37 0.05 -12.45 -16.43
CA ASN A 37 1.41 -12.44 -16.99
C ASN A 37 1.63 -11.73 -18.34
N ASN A 38 0.62 -11.16 -19.05
CA ASN A 38 0.92 -10.67 -20.40
C ASN A 38 0.05 -9.51 -20.95
N TYR A 39 -0.70 -8.76 -20.14
CA TYR A 39 -1.23 -7.49 -20.68
C TYR A 39 -0.24 -6.37 -20.37
N PRO A 40 0.26 -5.65 -21.40
CA PRO A 40 1.08 -4.47 -21.17
C PRO A 40 0.26 -3.46 -20.35
N MET A 41 0.87 -2.97 -19.28
CA MET A 41 0.27 -1.96 -18.42
C MET A 41 0.02 -0.68 -19.24
N LYS A 42 -1.25 -0.37 -19.57
CA LYS A 42 -1.60 0.88 -20.25
C LYS A 42 -1.28 2.06 -19.34
N THR A 43 -0.47 2.97 -19.80
CA THR A 43 -0.02 4.18 -19.10
C THR A 43 -0.40 5.43 -19.88
N LEU A 44 -0.10 6.62 -19.36
CA LEU A 44 -0.37 7.88 -20.06
C LEU A 44 0.30 8.00 -21.42
N GLN A 45 1.44 7.30 -21.64
CA GLN A 45 2.15 7.31 -22.92
C GLN A 45 1.37 6.64 -24.05
N ASP A 46 0.43 5.75 -23.73
CA ASP A 46 -0.37 5.03 -24.70
C ASP A 46 -1.57 5.84 -25.22
N PHE A 47 -1.76 7.09 -24.71
CA PHE A 47 -2.92 7.93 -24.99
C PHE A 47 -2.52 9.31 -25.51
N ASN A 48 -3.36 9.85 -26.39
CA ASN A 48 -3.29 11.23 -26.83
C ASN A 48 -4.37 12.06 -26.12
N PHE A 49 -3.94 12.98 -25.24
CA PHE A 49 -4.84 13.80 -24.44
C PHE A 49 -5.25 15.12 -25.12
N LYS A 50 -4.74 15.44 -26.32
CA LYS A 50 -5.06 16.69 -27.00
C LYS A 50 -6.57 16.85 -27.21
N ASN A 51 -7.14 17.94 -26.67
CA ASN A 51 -8.57 18.23 -26.68
C ASN A 51 -9.45 17.14 -26.01
N LYS A 52 -8.87 16.34 -25.10
CA LYS A 52 -9.59 15.32 -24.31
C LYS A 52 -9.73 15.77 -22.87
N LYS A 53 -10.81 15.35 -22.24
CA LYS A 53 -11.06 15.49 -20.80
C LYS A 53 -10.61 14.22 -20.10
N ALA A 54 -9.49 14.30 -19.36
CA ALA A 54 -9.04 13.19 -18.53
C ALA A 54 -9.78 13.21 -17.19
N LEU A 55 -10.51 12.16 -16.89
CA LEU A 55 -11.18 11.95 -15.61
C LEU A 55 -10.25 11.15 -14.70
N ILE A 56 -9.63 11.83 -13.73
CA ILE A 56 -8.56 11.25 -12.92
C ILE A 56 -9.06 10.95 -11.50
N ARG A 57 -8.89 9.72 -11.04
CA ARG A 57 -9.03 9.37 -9.63
C ARG A 57 -7.69 9.61 -8.92
N VAL A 58 -7.63 10.64 -8.11
CA VAL A 58 -6.48 11.00 -7.25
C VAL A 58 -6.78 10.74 -5.78
N ASP A 59 -5.75 10.64 -4.95
CA ASP A 59 -5.92 10.51 -3.49
C ASP A 59 -5.54 11.83 -2.79
N PHE A 60 -6.46 12.79 -2.77
CA PHE A 60 -6.33 14.06 -2.07
C PHE A 60 -6.90 14.01 -0.64
N ASN A 61 -6.90 12.84 -0.04
CA ASN A 61 -7.25 12.66 1.37
C ASN A 61 -6.09 13.12 2.26
N VAL A 62 -5.88 14.42 2.32
CA VAL A 62 -4.81 15.10 3.05
C VAL A 62 -5.28 15.52 4.45
N PRO A 63 -4.39 15.59 5.46
CA PRO A 63 -4.75 16.09 6.78
C PRO A 63 -4.97 17.61 6.76
N LEU A 64 -5.99 18.04 7.47
CA LEU A 64 -6.33 19.46 7.67
C LEU A 64 -6.20 19.81 9.16
N ASP A 65 -5.78 21.05 9.44
CA ASP A 65 -5.81 21.61 10.78
C ASP A 65 -7.23 22.10 11.16
N GLU A 66 -7.37 22.66 12.34
CA GLU A 66 -8.64 23.21 12.86
C GLU A 66 -9.20 24.38 12.03
N ASN A 67 -8.36 25.03 11.21
CA ASN A 67 -8.72 26.10 10.29
C ASN A 67 -8.90 25.59 8.84
N PHE A 68 -9.00 24.26 8.65
CA PHE A 68 -9.10 23.59 7.35
C PHE A 68 -7.89 23.84 6.43
N LYS A 69 -6.73 24.15 6.97
CA LYS A 69 -5.50 24.30 6.19
C LYS A 69 -4.81 22.94 6.06
N VAL A 70 -4.34 22.64 4.85
CA VAL A 70 -3.57 21.41 4.57
C VAL A 70 -2.25 21.44 5.36
N THR A 71 -1.99 20.41 6.16
CA THR A 71 -0.77 20.27 6.97
C THR A 71 0.27 19.34 6.33
N ASP A 72 -0.14 18.44 5.44
CA ASP A 72 0.74 17.61 4.61
C ASP A 72 0.16 17.51 3.20
N ALA A 73 0.85 18.08 2.22
CA ALA A 73 0.42 18.14 0.82
C ALA A 73 1.01 17.03 -0.06
N THR A 74 1.79 16.09 0.50
CA THR A 74 2.53 15.06 -0.23
C THR A 74 1.68 14.32 -1.28
N ARG A 75 0.41 14.06 -0.97
CA ARG A 75 -0.51 13.35 -1.89
C ARG A 75 -0.92 14.20 -3.09
N ILE A 76 -1.03 15.51 -2.90
CA ILE A 76 -1.32 16.43 -4.01
C ILE A 76 -0.08 16.56 -4.90
N GLU A 77 1.09 16.71 -4.29
CA GLU A 77 2.38 16.76 -5.00
C GLU A 77 2.63 15.49 -5.81
N ALA A 78 2.31 14.32 -5.25
CA ALA A 78 2.49 13.03 -5.91
C ALA A 78 1.64 12.85 -7.18
N ALA A 79 0.46 13.49 -7.26
CA ALA A 79 -0.40 13.45 -8.44
C ALA A 79 0.00 14.47 -9.53
N LYS A 80 0.82 15.49 -9.18
CA LYS A 80 1.23 16.56 -10.10
C LYS A 80 1.83 16.05 -11.42
N PRO A 81 2.75 15.07 -11.45
CA PRO A 81 3.34 14.60 -12.71
C PRO A 81 2.30 14.06 -13.70
N THR A 82 1.26 13.37 -13.22
CA THR A 82 0.15 12.88 -14.04
C THR A 82 -0.65 14.05 -14.64
N ILE A 83 -0.97 15.04 -13.81
CA ILE A 83 -1.73 16.22 -14.22
C ILE A 83 -0.92 17.05 -15.23
N ASP A 84 0.34 17.33 -14.94
CA ASP A 84 1.23 18.12 -15.81
C ASP A 84 1.38 17.45 -17.20
N LYS A 85 1.51 16.13 -17.26
CA LYS A 85 1.60 15.38 -18.52
C LYS A 85 0.35 15.59 -19.39
N ILE A 86 -0.83 15.46 -18.81
CA ILE A 86 -2.11 15.60 -19.51
C ILE A 86 -2.33 17.05 -20.00
N LEU A 87 -2.05 18.03 -19.15
CA LEU A 87 -2.13 19.44 -19.52
C LEU A 87 -1.11 19.80 -20.60
N GLY A 88 0.13 19.28 -20.48
CA GLY A 88 1.21 19.47 -21.47
C GLY A 88 0.88 18.87 -22.83
N ASP A 89 0.08 17.82 -22.89
CA ASP A 89 -0.44 17.26 -24.15
C ASP A 89 -1.60 18.07 -24.76
N GLY A 90 -2.07 19.11 -24.07
CA GLY A 90 -3.21 19.93 -24.53
C GLY A 90 -4.57 19.36 -24.14
N GLY A 91 -4.62 18.51 -23.12
CA GLY A 91 -5.85 18.02 -22.50
C GLY A 91 -6.40 18.96 -21.43
N SER A 92 -7.53 18.60 -20.85
CA SER A 92 -8.07 19.17 -19.61
C SER A 92 -8.27 18.05 -18.58
N VAL A 93 -8.29 18.42 -17.30
CA VAL A 93 -8.27 17.49 -16.19
C VAL A 93 -9.49 17.66 -15.30
N ILE A 94 -10.19 16.57 -15.02
CA ILE A 94 -11.26 16.49 -14.03
C ILE A 94 -10.79 15.57 -12.90
N LEU A 95 -10.61 16.12 -11.72
CA LEU A 95 -10.10 15.42 -10.54
C LEU A 95 -11.26 14.90 -9.69
N MET A 96 -11.22 13.63 -9.35
CA MET A 96 -12.10 12.95 -8.41
C MET A 96 -11.29 12.51 -7.20
N SER A 97 -11.73 12.87 -6.00
CA SER A 97 -11.11 12.41 -4.76
C SER A 97 -12.12 12.25 -3.63
N HIS A 98 -11.67 11.62 -2.56
CA HIS A 98 -12.36 11.65 -1.27
C HIS A 98 -11.54 12.44 -0.26
N LEU A 99 -12.18 12.91 0.79
CA LEU A 99 -11.56 13.52 1.97
C LEU A 99 -12.26 12.98 3.23
N GLY A 100 -11.51 12.37 4.13
CA GLY A 100 -12.02 11.85 5.38
C GLY A 100 -13.01 10.69 5.25
N ARG A 101 -13.88 10.58 6.24
CA ARG A 101 -14.95 9.58 6.32
C ARG A 101 -16.28 10.23 6.71
N PRO A 102 -16.85 11.07 5.85
CA PRO A 102 -18.11 11.74 6.13
C PRO A 102 -19.26 10.73 6.18
N LYS A 103 -20.32 11.07 6.93
CA LYS A 103 -21.58 10.32 6.95
C LYS A 103 -22.65 10.92 6.01
N GLY A 104 -22.27 11.93 5.25
CA GLY A 104 -23.08 12.69 4.33
C GLY A 104 -22.36 13.97 3.94
N LYS A 105 -23.09 14.99 3.48
CA LYS A 105 -22.49 16.27 3.07
C LYS A 105 -22.14 17.12 4.30
N GLU A 106 -20.89 17.03 4.74
CA GLU A 106 -20.34 17.73 5.90
C GLU A 106 -19.24 18.70 5.45
N ASP A 107 -19.38 20.00 5.78
CA ASP A 107 -18.48 21.07 5.32
C ASP A 107 -17.00 20.81 5.64
N GLN A 108 -16.71 20.25 6.80
CA GLN A 108 -15.34 19.91 7.24
C GLN A 108 -14.63 18.91 6.31
N PHE A 109 -15.37 18.13 5.53
CA PHE A 109 -14.85 17.18 4.56
C PHE A 109 -15.01 17.66 3.11
N SER A 110 -15.38 18.93 2.88
CA SER A 110 -15.46 19.48 1.53
C SER A 110 -14.07 19.64 0.93
N LEU A 111 -13.92 19.20 -0.32
CA LEU A 111 -12.68 19.39 -1.08
C LEU A 111 -12.43 20.87 -1.45
N LYS A 112 -13.39 21.79 -1.21
CA LYS A 112 -13.16 23.22 -1.37
C LYS A 112 -12.01 23.74 -0.50
N HIS A 113 -11.75 23.11 0.66
CA HIS A 113 -10.71 23.54 1.59
C HIS A 113 -9.29 23.32 1.05
N ILE A 114 -9.11 22.39 0.12
CA ILE A 114 -7.80 22.11 -0.47
C ILE A 114 -7.52 22.88 -1.77
N LEU A 115 -8.48 23.62 -2.31
CA LEU A 115 -8.38 24.29 -3.63
C LEU A 115 -7.17 25.21 -3.74
N LYS A 116 -6.94 26.05 -2.71
CA LYS A 116 -5.79 26.96 -2.73
C LYS A 116 -4.48 26.18 -2.77
N THR A 117 -4.32 25.20 -1.89
CA THR A 117 -3.10 24.38 -1.85
C THR A 117 -2.90 23.61 -3.15
N ALA A 118 -3.97 23.04 -3.71
CA ALA A 118 -3.90 22.35 -5.00
C ALA A 118 -3.50 23.30 -6.13
N SER A 119 -4.08 24.50 -6.19
CA SER A 119 -3.74 25.52 -7.20
C SER A 119 -2.27 25.95 -7.08
N ASP A 120 -1.81 26.23 -5.85
CA ASP A 120 -0.42 26.64 -5.59
C ASP A 120 0.59 25.56 -6.04
N ILE A 121 0.31 24.28 -5.73
CA ILE A 121 1.17 23.15 -6.10
C ILE A 121 1.14 22.87 -7.61
N LEU A 122 -0.04 22.87 -8.21
CA LEU A 122 -0.19 22.59 -9.64
C LEU A 122 0.28 23.74 -10.52
N GLY A 123 0.41 24.96 -9.96
CA GLY A 123 0.83 26.15 -10.69
C GLY A 123 -0.24 26.67 -11.67
N THR A 124 -1.50 26.28 -11.47
CA THR A 124 -2.64 26.71 -12.26
C THR A 124 -3.88 26.80 -11.37
N GLU A 125 -4.85 27.65 -11.76
CA GLU A 125 -6.12 27.72 -11.05
C GLU A 125 -6.87 26.40 -11.14
N VAL A 126 -7.31 25.86 -9.99
CA VAL A 126 -8.17 24.70 -9.89
C VAL A 126 -9.61 25.17 -9.73
N LEU A 127 -10.43 24.96 -10.76
CA LEU A 127 -11.87 25.20 -10.73
C LEU A 127 -12.54 24.19 -9.81
N PHE A 128 -13.71 24.53 -9.28
CA PHE A 128 -14.43 23.67 -8.35
C PHE A 128 -15.89 23.45 -8.75
N ALA A 129 -16.36 22.20 -8.69
CA ALA A 129 -17.77 21.88 -8.78
C ALA A 129 -18.28 21.43 -7.41
N SER A 130 -19.33 22.05 -6.88
CA SER A 130 -19.88 21.81 -5.54
C SER A 130 -20.65 20.50 -5.39
N ASP A 131 -20.60 19.65 -6.42
CA ASP A 131 -21.02 18.26 -6.42
C ASP A 131 -20.17 17.45 -7.41
N CYS A 132 -20.10 16.13 -7.25
CA CYS A 132 -19.34 15.26 -8.15
C CYS A 132 -20.21 14.60 -9.24
N VAL A 133 -21.52 14.71 -9.15
CA VAL A 133 -22.52 14.21 -10.12
C VAL A 133 -23.61 15.26 -10.38
N GLY A 134 -24.58 14.92 -11.22
CA GLY A 134 -25.71 15.77 -11.52
C GLY A 134 -25.37 16.97 -12.43
N ASP A 135 -26.28 17.94 -12.50
CA ASP A 135 -26.17 19.05 -13.44
C ASP A 135 -25.01 20.01 -13.13
N VAL A 136 -24.63 20.15 -11.86
CA VAL A 136 -23.50 20.99 -11.44
C VAL A 136 -22.20 20.44 -12.02
N ALA A 137 -21.92 19.16 -11.81
CA ALA A 137 -20.72 18.51 -12.34
C ALA A 137 -20.71 18.47 -13.86
N LYS A 138 -21.85 18.11 -14.48
CA LYS A 138 -22.00 18.06 -15.95
C LYS A 138 -21.76 19.43 -16.60
N SER A 139 -22.32 20.49 -16.03
CA SER A 139 -22.14 21.86 -16.54
C SER A 139 -20.69 22.33 -16.41
N ALA A 140 -20.06 22.08 -15.25
CA ALA A 140 -18.65 22.42 -15.02
C ALA A 140 -17.74 21.66 -15.99
N ALA A 141 -17.93 20.35 -16.14
CA ALA A 141 -17.17 19.51 -17.07
C ALA A 141 -17.38 19.92 -18.54
N LYS A 142 -18.62 20.29 -18.94
CA LYS A 142 -18.92 20.73 -20.31
C LYS A 142 -18.18 22.01 -20.67
N ASN A 143 -18.07 22.96 -19.74
CA ASN A 143 -17.46 24.27 -19.95
C ASN A 143 -15.93 24.26 -19.83
N LEU A 144 -15.33 23.16 -19.34
CA LEU A 144 -13.90 23.02 -19.11
C LEU A 144 -13.13 23.09 -20.44
N GLN A 145 -12.14 23.98 -20.51
CA GLN A 145 -11.30 24.18 -21.68
C GLN A 145 -9.98 23.43 -21.58
N PRO A 146 -9.31 23.11 -22.69
CA PRO A 146 -7.95 22.56 -22.69
C PRO A 146 -7.01 23.43 -21.82
N GLY A 147 -6.15 22.77 -21.03
CA GLY A 147 -5.24 23.41 -20.09
C GLY A 147 -5.86 23.74 -18.72
N GLN A 148 -7.16 23.52 -18.52
CA GLN A 148 -7.82 23.77 -17.24
C GLN A 148 -7.93 22.50 -16.38
N VAL A 149 -8.01 22.73 -15.07
CA VAL A 149 -8.20 21.69 -14.03
C VAL A 149 -9.50 21.96 -13.28
N LEU A 150 -10.34 20.95 -13.17
CA LEU A 150 -11.59 20.97 -12.40
C LEU A 150 -11.48 19.95 -11.27
N LEU A 151 -11.70 20.34 -10.03
CA LEU A 151 -11.87 19.45 -8.89
C LEU A 151 -13.35 19.28 -8.59
N LEU A 152 -13.82 18.06 -8.56
CA LEU A 152 -15.19 17.73 -8.13
C LEU A 152 -15.25 17.68 -6.59
N GLU A 153 -16.45 17.85 -6.03
CA GLU A 153 -16.68 17.71 -4.60
C GLU A 153 -16.44 16.25 -4.13
N ASN A 154 -16.26 16.08 -2.83
CA ASN A 154 -15.96 14.83 -2.16
C ASN A 154 -16.90 13.70 -2.57
N LEU A 155 -16.34 12.69 -3.25
CA LEU A 155 -17.07 11.50 -3.70
C LEU A 155 -17.86 10.81 -2.58
N ARG A 156 -17.32 10.82 -1.35
CA ARG A 156 -17.94 10.17 -0.18
C ARG A 156 -19.09 10.94 0.44
N PHE A 157 -19.46 12.09 -0.12
CA PHE A 157 -20.74 12.70 0.22
C PHE A 157 -21.91 11.89 -0.33
N HIS A 158 -21.62 10.98 -1.28
CA HIS A 158 -22.54 10.01 -1.84
C HIS A 158 -22.17 8.61 -1.33
N SER A 159 -23.11 7.94 -0.66
CA SER A 159 -22.92 6.58 -0.13
C SER A 159 -22.66 5.54 -1.23
N GLU A 160 -23.12 5.84 -2.44
CA GLU A 160 -22.97 5.08 -3.68
C GLU A 160 -21.50 4.89 -4.07
N GLU A 161 -20.63 5.81 -3.68
CA GLU A 161 -19.17 5.68 -3.90
C GLU A 161 -18.60 4.44 -3.21
N GLU A 162 -18.81 4.32 -1.90
CA GLU A 162 -18.29 3.19 -1.13
C GLU A 162 -19.04 1.89 -1.41
N ALA A 163 -20.32 1.98 -1.81
CA ALA A 163 -21.13 0.84 -2.23
C ALA A 163 -20.71 0.25 -3.60
N GLY A 164 -19.90 0.97 -4.38
CA GLY A 164 -19.56 0.55 -5.74
C GLY A 164 -20.75 0.59 -6.69
N ASP A 165 -21.65 1.58 -6.53
CA ASP A 165 -22.87 1.67 -7.31
C ASP A 165 -22.60 1.94 -8.80
N VAL A 166 -23.23 1.16 -9.66
CA VAL A 166 -23.01 1.19 -11.11
C VAL A 166 -23.60 2.45 -11.76
N ALA A 167 -24.74 2.92 -11.27
CA ALA A 167 -25.39 4.11 -11.82
C ALA A 167 -24.60 5.37 -11.46
N PHE A 168 -24.14 5.47 -10.23
CA PHE A 168 -23.25 6.54 -9.79
C PHE A 168 -21.92 6.54 -10.57
N ALA A 169 -21.28 5.37 -10.74
CA ALA A 169 -20.07 5.24 -11.55
C ALA A 169 -20.30 5.67 -13.02
N LYS A 170 -21.45 5.35 -13.59
CA LYS A 170 -21.83 5.78 -14.94
C LYS A 170 -22.01 7.30 -15.04
N GLU A 171 -22.58 7.94 -14.01
CA GLU A 171 -22.68 9.40 -13.98
C GLU A 171 -21.30 10.06 -13.93
N LEU A 172 -20.42 9.59 -13.07
CA LEU A 172 -19.03 10.05 -13.02
C LEU A 172 -18.34 9.86 -14.38
N ALA A 173 -18.48 8.67 -14.99
CA ALA A 173 -17.86 8.36 -16.27
C ALA A 173 -18.31 9.28 -17.41
N SER A 174 -19.54 9.83 -17.34
CA SER A 174 -20.07 10.74 -18.35
C SER A 174 -19.37 12.10 -18.42
N LEU A 175 -18.51 12.41 -17.45
CA LEU A 175 -17.82 13.70 -17.35
C LEU A 175 -16.53 13.77 -18.18
N GLY A 176 -15.92 12.63 -18.54
CA GLY A 176 -14.62 12.58 -19.20
C GLY A 176 -14.55 11.63 -20.40
N ASP A 177 -13.48 11.77 -21.18
CA ASP A 177 -13.22 10.95 -22.39
C ASP A 177 -12.27 9.79 -22.10
N ILE A 178 -11.35 9.95 -21.14
CA ILE A 178 -10.34 8.97 -20.77
C ILE A 178 -10.30 8.87 -19.23
N TYR A 179 -10.40 7.66 -18.71
CA TYR A 179 -10.27 7.42 -17.27
C TYR A 179 -8.82 7.12 -16.89
N VAL A 180 -8.33 7.83 -15.88
CA VAL A 180 -6.99 7.63 -15.32
C VAL A 180 -7.10 7.28 -13.84
N ASN A 181 -6.62 6.10 -13.45
CA ASN A 181 -6.49 5.75 -12.05
C ASN A 181 -5.09 6.12 -11.55
N ASP A 182 -5.01 7.08 -10.63
CA ASP A 182 -3.76 7.56 -10.04
C ASP A 182 -3.81 7.59 -8.49
N ALA A 183 -4.68 6.74 -7.91
CA ALA A 183 -4.96 6.69 -6.49
C ALA A 183 -4.60 5.32 -5.90
N PHE A 184 -3.30 5.05 -5.69
CA PHE A 184 -2.85 3.76 -5.16
C PHE A 184 -3.42 3.47 -3.77
N GLY A 185 -3.46 4.46 -2.87
CA GLY A 185 -3.98 4.30 -1.51
C GLY A 185 -5.42 3.77 -1.42
N THR A 186 -6.21 3.91 -2.50
CA THR A 186 -7.59 3.41 -2.56
C THR A 186 -7.77 2.21 -3.50
N ALA A 187 -6.73 1.77 -4.19
CA ALA A 187 -6.80 0.71 -5.21
C ALA A 187 -7.25 -0.65 -4.66
N HIS A 188 -7.13 -0.88 -3.36
CA HIS A 188 -7.58 -2.08 -2.66
C HIS A 188 -9.10 -2.14 -2.41
N ARG A 189 -9.87 -1.08 -2.80
CA ARG A 189 -11.30 -0.97 -2.56
C ARG A 189 -12.08 -0.98 -3.86
N ALA A 190 -13.14 -1.80 -3.91
CA ALA A 190 -14.01 -1.90 -5.08
C ALA A 190 -15.06 -0.76 -5.12
N HIS A 191 -14.62 0.49 -4.93
CA HIS A 191 -15.49 1.66 -4.95
C HIS A 191 -15.91 2.06 -6.38
N ALA A 192 -16.96 2.86 -6.49
CA ALA A 192 -17.50 3.30 -7.78
C ALA A 192 -16.45 4.02 -8.63
N SER A 193 -15.71 4.98 -8.04
CA SER A 193 -14.72 5.80 -8.76
C SER A 193 -13.37 5.12 -9.00
N THR A 194 -13.04 4.03 -8.27
CA THR A 194 -11.74 3.34 -8.38
C THR A 194 -11.79 2.09 -9.24
N THR A 195 -12.93 1.39 -9.25
CA THR A 195 -13.07 0.06 -9.86
C THR A 195 -14.21 0.02 -10.86
N ILE A 196 -15.43 0.32 -10.39
CA ILE A 196 -16.63 0.15 -11.22
C ILE A 196 -16.65 1.08 -12.43
N ILE A 197 -16.12 2.28 -12.29
CA ILE A 197 -16.05 3.28 -13.36
C ILE A 197 -15.29 2.78 -14.60
N ALA A 198 -14.27 1.93 -14.41
CA ALA A 198 -13.41 1.44 -15.49
C ALA A 198 -14.17 0.65 -16.57
N GLN A 199 -15.30 0.03 -16.24
CA GLN A 199 -16.14 -0.68 -17.21
C GLN A 199 -16.77 0.24 -18.29
N PHE A 200 -16.91 1.55 -18.00
CA PHE A 200 -17.42 2.53 -18.93
C PHE A 200 -16.35 3.10 -19.88
N PHE A 201 -15.09 2.68 -19.71
CA PHE A 201 -13.95 3.07 -20.52
C PHE A 201 -13.19 1.83 -21.04
N PRO A 202 -13.82 0.95 -21.84
CA PRO A 202 -13.24 -0.34 -22.22
C PRO A 202 -11.84 -0.20 -22.85
N GLU A 203 -11.63 0.82 -23.71
CA GLU A 203 -10.35 1.08 -24.38
C GLU A 203 -9.65 2.35 -23.85
N ASN A 204 -10.38 3.25 -23.21
CA ASN A 204 -9.91 4.58 -22.82
C ASN A 204 -9.65 4.66 -21.31
N LYS A 205 -8.88 3.72 -20.77
CA LYS A 205 -8.49 3.68 -19.36
C LYS A 205 -7.02 3.36 -19.22
N CYS A 206 -6.34 4.00 -18.25
CA CYS A 206 -4.93 3.77 -17.98
C CYS A 206 -4.56 4.08 -16.54
N PHE A 207 -3.34 3.70 -16.16
CA PHE A 207 -2.71 4.12 -14.92
C PHE A 207 -2.10 5.52 -15.07
N GLY A 208 -2.25 6.36 -14.04
CA GLY A 208 -1.45 7.55 -13.87
C GLY A 208 -0.01 7.22 -13.48
N ILE A 209 0.86 8.22 -13.51
CA ILE A 209 2.30 8.06 -13.26
C ILE A 209 2.57 7.54 -11.84
N LEU A 210 1.84 8.06 -10.84
CA LEU A 210 1.99 7.61 -9.45
C LEU A 210 1.64 6.12 -9.31
N LEU A 211 0.45 5.73 -9.75
CA LEU A 211 -0.01 4.35 -9.60
C LEU A 211 0.85 3.37 -10.41
N ALA A 212 1.25 3.73 -11.62
CA ALA A 212 2.17 2.92 -12.43
C ALA A 212 3.51 2.69 -11.71
N LYS A 213 4.07 3.74 -11.09
CA LYS A 213 5.34 3.67 -10.35
C LYS A 213 5.24 2.85 -9.06
N GLU A 214 4.10 2.91 -8.37
CA GLU A 214 3.80 2.04 -7.21
C GLU A 214 3.83 0.56 -7.61
N ILE A 215 3.10 0.22 -8.69
CA ILE A 215 3.04 -1.16 -9.21
C ILE A 215 4.43 -1.63 -9.66
N GLU A 216 5.16 -0.80 -10.39
CA GLU A 216 6.53 -1.12 -10.84
C GLU A 216 7.47 -1.36 -9.66
N SER A 217 7.43 -0.48 -8.65
CA SER A 217 8.30 -0.58 -7.46
C SER A 217 8.01 -1.84 -6.63
N LEU A 218 6.74 -2.20 -6.48
CA LEU A 218 6.34 -3.45 -5.83
C LEU A 218 6.75 -4.69 -6.64
N ASN A 219 6.59 -4.64 -7.97
CA ASN A 219 7.03 -5.75 -8.82
C ASN A 219 8.56 -5.93 -8.80
N LYS A 220 9.35 -4.88 -8.61
CA LYS A 220 10.81 -5.00 -8.39
C LYS A 220 11.16 -5.80 -7.16
N VAL A 221 10.33 -5.75 -6.12
CA VAL A 221 10.53 -6.57 -4.91
C VAL A 221 9.92 -7.97 -5.06
N LEU A 222 8.69 -8.06 -5.60
CA LEU A 222 7.91 -9.29 -5.58
C LEU A 222 8.21 -10.26 -6.73
N LYS A 223 8.63 -9.74 -7.90
CA LYS A 223 8.78 -10.53 -9.14
C LYS A 223 10.17 -10.45 -9.76
N ASN A 224 10.80 -9.27 -9.72
CA ASN A 224 12.03 -8.97 -10.46
C ASN A 224 13.12 -8.47 -9.53
N SER A 225 13.23 -9.03 -8.34
CA SER A 225 14.23 -8.62 -7.34
C SER A 225 15.63 -9.11 -7.70
N GLU A 226 16.63 -8.24 -7.51
CA GLU A 226 18.03 -8.64 -7.48
C GLU A 226 18.38 -9.18 -6.09
N LYS A 227 19.08 -10.30 -6.05
CA LYS A 227 19.49 -10.98 -4.82
C LYS A 227 20.86 -10.49 -4.33
N PRO A 228 21.12 -10.45 -3.01
CA PRO A 228 20.24 -10.87 -1.90
C PRO A 228 19.06 -9.89 -1.68
N VAL A 229 17.89 -10.45 -1.36
CA VAL A 229 16.68 -9.70 -1.02
C VAL A 229 16.47 -9.72 0.48
N THR A 230 16.38 -8.55 1.11
CA THR A 230 16.13 -8.41 2.55
C THR A 230 14.77 -7.74 2.80
N ALA A 231 13.93 -8.39 3.61
CA ALA A 231 12.73 -7.77 4.16
C ALA A 231 12.96 -7.37 5.62
N VAL A 232 12.73 -6.11 5.94
CA VAL A 232 12.69 -5.63 7.33
C VAL A 232 11.23 -5.49 7.72
N LEU A 233 10.79 -6.28 8.69
CA LEU A 233 9.44 -6.28 9.21
C LEU A 233 9.47 -5.88 10.68
N GLY A 234 8.80 -4.76 10.98
CA GLY A 234 8.66 -4.24 12.33
C GLY A 234 7.20 -3.99 12.70
N GLY A 235 7.01 -3.46 13.89
CA GLY A 235 5.70 -3.16 14.45
C GLY A 235 5.42 -3.92 15.73
N SER A 236 4.23 -3.71 16.32
CA SER A 236 3.89 -4.24 17.65
C SER A 236 3.43 -5.71 17.64
N LYS A 237 2.89 -6.21 16.52
CA LYS A 237 2.16 -7.49 16.46
C LYS A 237 2.58 -8.37 15.30
N VAL A 238 2.91 -9.64 15.58
CA VAL A 238 3.16 -10.69 14.58
C VAL A 238 1.90 -10.96 13.75
N SER A 239 0.73 -11.03 14.44
CA SER A 239 -0.56 -11.33 13.79
C SER A 239 -0.89 -10.40 12.63
N SER A 240 -0.44 -9.15 12.68
CA SER A 240 -0.66 -8.17 11.60
C SER A 240 0.23 -8.37 10.36
N LYS A 241 1.22 -9.25 10.43
CA LYS A 241 2.23 -9.46 9.37
C LYS A 241 2.25 -10.88 8.80
N ILE A 242 1.44 -11.80 9.34
CA ILE A 242 1.48 -13.22 8.98
C ILE A 242 1.36 -13.42 7.47
N THR A 243 0.29 -12.91 6.89
CA THR A 243 -0.01 -13.10 5.46
C THR A 243 1.08 -12.48 4.57
N VAL A 244 1.64 -11.34 4.98
CA VAL A 244 2.79 -10.74 4.29
C VAL A 244 3.99 -11.68 4.37
N ILE A 245 4.33 -12.18 5.57
CA ILE A 245 5.47 -13.08 5.79
C ILE A 245 5.33 -14.32 4.90
N GLU A 246 4.20 -15.00 4.96
CA GLU A 246 3.93 -16.22 4.18
C GLU A 246 4.12 -15.99 2.67
N ASN A 247 3.62 -14.86 2.16
CA ASN A 247 3.69 -14.57 0.72
C ASN A 247 5.09 -14.15 0.25
N ILE A 248 5.90 -13.52 1.11
CA ILE A 248 7.23 -13.03 0.70
C ILE A 248 8.36 -14.03 0.96
N LEU A 249 8.17 -15.05 1.83
CA LEU A 249 9.23 -16.00 2.20
C LEU A 249 9.91 -16.68 1.00
N ASP A 250 9.18 -16.95 -0.08
CA ASP A 250 9.75 -17.54 -1.31
C ASP A 250 10.55 -16.54 -2.16
N LYS A 251 10.52 -15.26 -1.80
CA LYS A 251 11.05 -14.16 -2.62
C LYS A 251 12.26 -13.49 -1.99
N ILE A 252 12.53 -13.78 -0.72
CA ILE A 252 13.57 -13.12 0.07
C ILE A 252 14.66 -14.10 0.50
N ASP A 253 15.85 -13.57 0.79
CA ASP A 253 16.98 -14.33 1.32
C ASP A 253 17.18 -14.05 2.82
N HIS A 254 16.81 -12.84 3.27
CA HIS A 254 16.93 -12.41 4.66
C HIS A 254 15.64 -11.74 5.15
N MET A 255 15.27 -12.01 6.40
CA MET A 255 14.19 -11.31 7.09
C MET A 255 14.70 -10.77 8.42
N ILE A 256 14.62 -9.46 8.60
CA ILE A 256 14.94 -8.79 9.86
C ILE A 256 13.62 -8.55 10.60
N ILE A 257 13.54 -9.09 11.81
CA ILE A 257 12.41 -8.88 12.73
C ILE A 257 12.73 -7.72 13.65
N GLY A 258 11.84 -6.72 13.73
CA GLY A 258 12.02 -5.54 14.57
C GLY A 258 10.76 -5.14 15.35
N GLY A 259 10.90 -4.12 16.18
CA GLY A 259 9.80 -3.61 16.97
C GLY A 259 9.29 -4.60 18.03
N GLY A 260 8.07 -4.36 18.53
CA GLY A 260 7.47 -5.18 19.59
C GLY A 260 7.21 -6.64 19.21
N MET A 261 7.00 -6.93 17.91
CA MET A 261 6.82 -8.31 17.45
C MET A 261 8.04 -9.20 17.72
N THR A 262 9.23 -8.64 17.88
CA THR A 262 10.45 -9.34 18.28
C THR A 262 10.24 -10.19 19.54
N PHE A 263 9.52 -9.66 20.52
CA PHE A 263 9.37 -10.31 21.82
C PHE A 263 8.47 -11.54 21.80
N THR A 264 7.53 -11.62 20.84
CA THR A 264 6.76 -12.85 20.61
C THR A 264 7.69 -13.98 20.12
N PHE A 265 8.61 -13.71 19.19
CA PHE A 265 9.62 -14.68 18.75
C PHE A 265 10.59 -15.07 19.88
N VAL A 266 11.09 -14.09 20.61
CA VAL A 266 12.03 -14.32 21.72
C VAL A 266 11.40 -15.20 22.81
N LYS A 267 10.16 -14.91 23.21
CA LYS A 267 9.45 -15.70 24.22
C LYS A 267 9.14 -17.11 23.70
N ALA A 268 8.75 -17.26 22.45
CA ALA A 268 8.52 -18.55 21.81
C ALA A 268 9.78 -19.43 21.80
N LEU A 269 10.97 -18.81 21.71
CA LEU A 269 12.28 -19.48 21.81
C LEU A 269 12.74 -19.71 23.26
N GLY A 270 11.93 -19.39 24.28
CA GLY A 270 12.21 -19.60 25.69
C GLY A 270 12.95 -18.46 26.39
N GLY A 271 13.10 -17.29 25.73
CA GLY A 271 13.72 -16.11 26.32
C GLY A 271 12.82 -15.40 27.35
N LYS A 272 13.44 -14.65 28.27
CA LYS A 272 12.74 -13.77 29.23
C LYS A 272 12.64 -12.38 28.63
N ILE A 273 11.41 -11.89 28.49
CA ILE A 273 11.10 -10.62 27.83
C ILE A 273 10.65 -9.51 28.79
N GLY A 274 10.69 -9.76 30.11
CA GLY A 274 10.19 -8.82 31.11
C GLY A 274 8.72 -8.44 30.83
N ASN A 275 8.46 -7.14 30.89
CA ASN A 275 7.12 -6.57 30.60
C ASN A 275 6.97 -6.13 29.11
N SER A 276 7.84 -6.60 28.22
CA SER A 276 7.73 -6.28 26.78
C SER A 276 6.42 -6.78 26.20
N ILE A 277 5.91 -6.04 25.20
CA ILE A 277 4.70 -6.45 24.49
C ILE A 277 4.87 -7.83 23.84
N CYS A 278 3.87 -8.70 23.96
CA CYS A 278 3.91 -10.04 23.42
C CYS A 278 2.50 -10.50 23.03
N GLU A 279 2.38 -11.25 21.95
CA GLU A 279 1.16 -11.98 21.60
C GLU A 279 1.35 -13.45 22.01
N ASP A 280 0.96 -13.78 23.24
CA ASP A 280 1.15 -15.13 23.81
C ASP A 280 0.43 -16.23 23.02
N ASP A 281 -0.72 -15.90 22.45
CA ASP A 281 -1.51 -16.79 21.59
C ASP A 281 -0.89 -16.98 20.18
N LYS A 282 0.21 -16.28 19.86
CA LYS A 282 0.93 -16.36 18.57
C LYS A 282 2.33 -16.96 18.68
N MET A 283 2.71 -17.50 19.85
CA MET A 283 4.05 -18.11 20.01
C MET A 283 4.24 -19.35 19.12
N GLU A 284 3.24 -20.21 18.99
CA GLU A 284 3.31 -21.38 18.10
C GLU A 284 3.49 -20.92 16.64
N LEU A 285 2.74 -19.92 16.22
CA LEU A 285 2.87 -19.34 14.88
C LEU A 285 4.27 -18.75 14.64
N ALA A 286 4.87 -18.07 15.63
CA ALA A 286 6.23 -17.57 15.51
C ALA A 286 7.24 -18.70 15.28
N LEU A 287 7.07 -19.83 15.97
CA LEU A 287 7.92 -21.04 15.74
C LEU A 287 7.68 -21.65 14.36
N GLU A 288 6.44 -21.69 13.89
CA GLU A 288 6.10 -22.16 12.53
C GLU A 288 6.76 -21.28 11.46
N ILE A 289 6.74 -19.97 11.61
CA ILE A 289 7.42 -19.01 10.71
C ILE A 289 8.92 -19.30 10.68
N LEU A 290 9.58 -19.47 11.84
CA LEU A 290 11.00 -19.79 11.91
C LEU A 290 11.34 -21.12 11.21
N LYS A 291 10.50 -22.14 11.40
CA LYS A 291 10.64 -23.43 10.74
C LYS A 291 10.47 -23.30 9.22
N LEU A 292 9.42 -22.65 8.76
CA LEU A 292 9.13 -22.43 7.34
C LEU A 292 10.25 -21.64 6.65
N ALA A 293 10.76 -20.60 7.30
CA ALA A 293 11.90 -19.81 6.81
C ALA A 293 13.14 -20.70 6.62
N LYS A 294 13.44 -21.54 7.60
CA LYS A 294 14.57 -22.48 7.52
C LYS A 294 14.39 -23.49 6.37
N GLU A 295 13.19 -24.03 6.18
CA GLU A 295 12.86 -24.94 5.08
C GLU A 295 13.02 -24.29 3.71
N LYS A 296 12.73 -22.98 3.62
CA LYS A 296 12.87 -22.17 2.39
C LYS A 296 14.26 -21.55 2.20
N GLY A 297 15.20 -21.78 3.14
CA GLY A 297 16.56 -21.23 3.09
C GLY A 297 16.65 -19.73 3.43
N VAL A 298 15.61 -19.16 4.03
CA VAL A 298 15.58 -17.76 4.45
C VAL A 298 16.24 -17.60 5.82
N GLN A 299 17.16 -16.65 5.94
CA GLN A 299 17.80 -16.33 7.21
C GLN A 299 16.97 -15.28 7.97
N ILE A 300 16.47 -15.65 9.15
CA ILE A 300 15.78 -14.73 10.05
C ILE A 300 16.75 -14.12 11.05
N HIS A 301 16.75 -12.79 11.11
CA HIS A 301 17.57 -11.98 12.00
C HIS A 301 16.69 -11.39 13.10
N ILE A 302 16.79 -11.93 14.31
CA ILE A 302 16.13 -11.41 15.51
C ILE A 302 17.18 -10.59 16.26
N PRO A 303 16.84 -9.40 16.82
CA PRO A 303 17.76 -8.65 17.67
C PRO A 303 18.36 -9.51 18.78
N VAL A 304 19.66 -9.31 19.05
CA VAL A 304 20.39 -10.05 20.11
C VAL A 304 20.49 -9.24 21.41
N ASP A 305 20.37 -7.92 21.31
CA ASP A 305 20.29 -6.99 22.44
C ASP A 305 19.25 -5.89 22.16
N VAL A 306 18.77 -5.28 23.22
CA VAL A 306 17.74 -4.24 23.16
C VAL A 306 18.04 -3.12 24.15
N VAL A 307 17.54 -1.94 23.86
CA VAL A 307 17.40 -0.85 24.82
C VAL A 307 16.11 -1.13 25.61
N ALA A 308 16.29 -1.60 26.84
CA ALA A 308 15.18 -1.83 27.77
C ALA A 308 14.94 -0.60 28.63
N ALA A 309 13.67 -0.36 28.98
CA ALA A 309 13.23 0.74 29.82
C ALA A 309 12.31 0.24 30.96
N ASN A 310 12.36 0.91 32.10
CA ASN A 310 11.53 0.59 33.27
C ASN A 310 10.10 1.16 33.18
N ALA A 311 9.81 1.98 32.15
CA ALA A 311 8.48 2.50 31.84
C ALA A 311 8.34 2.79 30.34
N PHE A 312 7.10 2.83 29.82
CA PHE A 312 6.81 3.29 28.46
C PHE A 312 6.76 4.83 28.44
N SER A 313 7.91 5.46 28.53
CA SER A 313 8.07 6.92 28.59
C SER A 313 9.44 7.33 28.06
N ASN A 314 9.51 8.49 27.39
CA ASN A 314 10.77 9.06 26.96
C ASN A 314 11.70 9.44 28.14
N ASP A 315 11.15 9.63 29.34
CA ASP A 315 11.92 9.95 30.56
C ASP A 315 12.35 8.72 31.36
N ALA A 316 11.96 7.51 30.93
CA ALA A 316 12.30 6.26 31.61
C ALA A 316 13.81 6.05 31.73
N GLU A 317 14.24 5.35 32.78
CA GLU A 317 15.59 4.80 32.88
C GLU A 317 15.77 3.72 31.82
N THR A 318 16.97 3.65 31.24
CA THR A 318 17.29 2.72 30.17
C THR A 318 18.55 1.91 30.48
N GLN A 319 18.58 0.67 30.00
CA GLN A 319 19.75 -0.16 29.99
C GLN A 319 19.82 -1.02 28.73
N ILE A 320 21.01 -1.37 28.29
CA ILE A 320 21.18 -2.31 27.19
C ILE A 320 21.31 -3.71 27.79
N VAL A 321 20.44 -4.61 27.35
CA VAL A 321 20.37 -5.99 27.85
C VAL A 321 20.28 -6.99 26.69
N ASP A 322 20.70 -8.22 26.95
CA ASP A 322 20.43 -9.36 26.06
C ASP A 322 18.93 -9.52 25.89
N VAL A 323 18.46 -9.64 24.64
CA VAL A 323 17.04 -9.71 24.33
C VAL A 323 16.32 -10.89 25.01
N THR A 324 17.06 -11.96 25.33
CA THR A 324 16.54 -13.16 26.02
C THR A 324 16.55 -13.04 27.55
N LYS A 325 17.03 -11.91 28.10
CA LYS A 325 17.23 -11.71 29.53
C LYS A 325 16.74 -10.36 30.04
N ILE A 326 15.65 -9.86 29.48
CA ILE A 326 15.05 -8.59 29.95
C ILE A 326 14.55 -8.78 31.38
N PRO A 327 14.97 -7.94 32.34
CA PRO A 327 14.54 -8.06 33.74
C PRO A 327 13.03 -7.85 33.93
N ASP A 328 12.49 -8.43 35.01
CA ASP A 328 11.11 -8.17 35.42
C ASP A 328 10.93 -6.67 35.70
N GLY A 329 9.79 -6.11 35.30
CA GLY A 329 9.52 -4.67 35.40
C GLY A 329 10.12 -3.83 34.27
N TRP A 330 10.96 -4.39 33.42
CA TRP A 330 11.55 -3.73 32.24
C TRP A 330 10.94 -4.23 30.95
N GLN A 331 10.96 -3.38 29.91
CA GLN A 331 10.46 -3.71 28.58
C GLN A 331 11.43 -3.25 27.49
N GLY A 332 11.62 -4.02 26.44
CA GLY A 332 12.42 -3.61 25.29
C GLY A 332 11.66 -2.60 24.42
N LEU A 333 12.29 -1.48 24.11
CA LEU A 333 11.68 -0.40 23.33
C LEU A 333 12.46 -0.02 22.06
N ASP A 334 13.71 -0.45 21.92
CA ASP A 334 14.50 -0.25 20.69
C ASP A 334 15.56 -1.34 20.54
N ALA A 335 16.10 -1.48 19.32
CA ALA A 335 17.20 -2.40 19.05
C ALA A 335 18.51 -1.89 19.71
N GLY A 336 19.30 -2.82 20.29
CA GLY A 336 20.58 -2.51 20.90
C GLY A 336 21.73 -2.42 19.88
N PRO A 337 22.91 -1.94 20.31
CA PRO A 337 24.03 -1.67 19.41
C PRO A 337 24.57 -2.91 18.69
N LYS A 338 24.61 -4.08 19.34
CA LYS A 338 25.05 -5.33 18.70
C LYS A 338 24.08 -5.79 17.63
N SER A 339 22.78 -5.61 17.89
CA SER A 339 21.72 -5.88 16.91
C SER A 339 21.86 -4.97 15.68
N LEU A 340 22.15 -3.69 15.90
CA LEU A 340 22.33 -2.72 14.81
C LEU A 340 23.58 -3.02 13.97
N GLU A 341 24.66 -3.49 14.58
CA GLU A 341 25.87 -3.93 13.86
C GLU A 341 25.57 -5.13 12.94
N ALA A 342 24.85 -6.12 13.46
CA ALA A 342 24.42 -7.28 12.67
C ALA A 342 23.46 -6.89 11.53
N ILE A 343 22.48 -6.03 11.81
CA ILE A 343 21.54 -5.50 10.83
C ILE A 343 22.26 -4.73 9.72
N LYS A 344 23.22 -3.85 10.10
CA LYS A 344 24.02 -3.10 9.12
C LYS A 344 24.67 -4.04 8.10
N LYS A 345 25.31 -5.10 8.59
CA LYS A 345 26.00 -6.06 7.74
C LYS A 345 25.05 -6.68 6.70
N VAL A 346 23.88 -7.14 7.12
CA VAL A 346 22.86 -7.72 6.22
C VAL A 346 22.36 -6.69 5.19
N ILE A 347 22.06 -5.47 5.63
CA ILE A 347 21.56 -4.41 4.74
C ILE A 347 22.62 -4.01 3.71
N MET A 348 23.89 -3.93 4.09
CA MET A 348 24.97 -3.55 3.16
C MET A 348 25.26 -4.61 2.10
N GLU A 349 24.96 -5.88 2.35
CA GLU A 349 25.07 -6.98 1.38
C GLU A 349 23.86 -7.10 0.46
N SER A 350 22.73 -6.44 0.81
CA SER A 350 21.46 -6.54 0.09
C SER A 350 21.45 -5.78 -1.23
N LYS A 351 20.80 -6.35 -2.25
CA LYS A 351 20.54 -5.70 -3.56
C LYS A 351 19.12 -5.17 -3.68
N THR A 352 18.18 -5.83 -2.98
CA THR A 352 16.79 -5.39 -2.89
C THR A 352 16.37 -5.36 -1.42
N ILE A 353 15.80 -4.26 -0.98
CA ILE A 353 15.40 -4.05 0.42
C ILE A 353 13.93 -3.63 0.45
N LEU A 354 13.13 -4.39 1.21
CA LEU A 354 11.76 -4.03 1.58
C LEU A 354 11.75 -3.61 3.05
N TRP A 355 11.35 -2.39 3.34
CA TRP A 355 11.22 -1.91 4.71
C TRP A 355 9.76 -1.63 5.07
N ASN A 356 9.21 -2.40 6.03
CA ASN A 356 7.84 -2.28 6.51
C ASN A 356 7.77 -2.45 8.04
N GLY A 357 7.94 -1.37 8.77
CA GLY A 357 7.84 -1.26 10.23
C GLY A 357 9.15 -0.85 10.89
N PRO A 358 9.07 -0.06 11.98
CA PRO A 358 10.22 0.45 12.72
C PRO A 358 10.88 -0.64 13.58
N LEU A 359 12.13 -0.40 14.00
CA LEU A 359 12.85 -1.27 14.93
C LEU A 359 12.58 -0.95 16.40
N GLY A 360 12.20 0.29 16.69
CA GLY A 360 11.91 0.78 18.04
C GLY A 360 10.74 1.76 18.06
N VAL A 361 10.46 2.31 19.23
CA VAL A 361 9.38 3.32 19.45
C VAL A 361 9.97 4.69 19.03
N PHE A 362 10.07 4.89 17.71
CA PHE A 362 10.76 6.02 17.11
C PHE A 362 10.10 7.39 17.38
N GLU A 363 8.85 7.39 17.83
CA GLU A 363 8.13 8.58 18.28
C GLU A 363 8.73 9.16 19.57
N MET A 364 9.45 8.33 20.32
CA MET A 364 10.21 8.75 21.51
C MET A 364 11.68 8.88 21.15
N PRO A 365 12.29 10.08 21.19
CA PRO A 365 13.70 10.30 20.81
C PRO A 365 14.69 9.32 21.46
N LYS A 366 14.43 8.90 22.69
CA LYS A 366 15.29 7.96 23.44
C LYS A 366 15.30 6.54 22.83
N PHE A 367 14.26 6.17 22.07
CA PHE A 367 14.08 4.84 21.47
C PHE A 367 13.97 4.89 19.93
N ALA A 368 14.43 5.99 19.34
CA ALA A 368 14.43 6.20 17.89
C ALA A 368 15.71 5.72 17.19
N ASN A 369 16.80 5.50 17.95
CA ASN A 369 18.12 5.24 17.37
C ASN A 369 18.15 4.01 16.45
N GLY A 370 17.44 2.94 16.81
CA GLY A 370 17.37 1.73 15.99
C GLY A 370 16.76 2.01 14.62
N THR A 371 15.63 2.73 14.59
CA THR A 371 14.93 3.10 13.36
C THR A 371 15.73 4.11 12.51
N ILE A 372 16.36 5.10 13.14
CA ILE A 372 17.26 6.06 12.47
C ILE A 372 18.45 5.36 11.84
N SER A 373 19.11 4.46 12.61
CA SER A 373 20.27 3.70 12.15
C SER A 373 19.91 2.81 10.96
N LEU A 374 18.80 2.06 11.04
CA LEU A 374 18.28 1.26 9.94
C LEU A 374 18.06 2.11 8.68
N GLY A 375 17.36 3.25 8.82
CA GLY A 375 17.12 4.15 7.71
C GLY A 375 18.40 4.66 7.05
N ASN A 376 19.44 5.00 7.86
CA ASN A 376 20.73 5.40 7.34
C ASN A 376 21.47 4.25 6.64
N PHE A 377 21.41 3.01 7.16
CA PHE A 377 22.01 1.84 6.50
C PHE A 377 21.33 1.56 5.14
N ILE A 378 19.99 1.66 5.08
CA ILE A 378 19.24 1.51 3.83
C ILE A 378 19.60 2.63 2.85
N ALA A 379 19.71 3.88 3.31
CA ALA A 379 20.13 5.02 2.49
C ALA A 379 21.55 4.82 1.93
N GLU A 380 22.51 4.35 2.75
CA GLU A 380 23.87 4.02 2.33
C GLU A 380 23.88 2.89 1.30
N SER A 381 23.13 1.80 1.53
CA SER A 381 23.00 0.69 0.59
C SER A 381 22.35 1.13 -0.73
N THR A 382 21.35 2.00 -0.66
CA THR A 382 20.68 2.58 -1.85
C THR A 382 21.64 3.43 -2.67
N ALA A 383 22.45 4.27 -2.02
CA ALA A 383 23.49 5.06 -2.69
C ALA A 383 24.55 4.18 -3.39
N ASN A 384 24.77 2.95 -2.88
CA ASN A 384 25.65 1.95 -3.47
C ASN A 384 24.95 1.04 -4.51
N GLY A 385 23.75 1.39 -4.94
CA GLY A 385 23.04 0.73 -6.04
C GLY A 385 22.00 -0.30 -5.66
N ALA A 386 21.70 -0.50 -4.37
CA ALA A 386 20.59 -1.34 -3.95
C ALA A 386 19.23 -0.66 -4.25
N PHE A 387 18.21 -1.45 -4.56
CA PHE A 387 16.85 -0.95 -4.65
C PHE A 387 16.16 -1.02 -3.28
N SER A 388 15.68 0.10 -2.77
CA SER A 388 14.96 0.17 -1.49
C SER A 388 13.52 0.62 -1.68
N LEU A 389 12.58 -0.21 -1.18
CA LEU A 389 11.15 0.09 -1.10
C LEU A 389 10.75 0.25 0.36
N VAL A 390 10.25 1.42 0.71
CA VAL A 390 9.73 1.72 2.05
C VAL A 390 8.20 1.81 1.97
N GLY A 391 7.51 1.17 2.91
CA GLY A 391 6.07 1.28 2.98
C GLY A 391 5.49 0.87 4.33
N GLY A 392 4.20 1.18 4.49
CA GLY A 392 3.51 1.14 5.78
C GLY A 392 3.61 2.48 6.51
N GLY A 393 2.52 2.84 7.21
CA GLY A 393 2.38 4.18 7.82
C GLY A 393 3.57 4.58 8.69
N ASP A 394 4.00 3.71 9.60
CA ASP A 394 5.07 3.99 10.57
C ASP A 394 6.44 4.15 9.88
N SER A 395 6.76 3.30 8.90
CA SER A 395 8.04 3.42 8.17
C SER A 395 8.10 4.69 7.34
N VAL A 396 6.99 5.05 6.67
CA VAL A 396 6.88 6.29 5.89
C VAL A 396 6.98 7.51 6.82
N ALA A 397 6.32 7.48 7.99
CA ALA A 397 6.43 8.52 8.98
C ALA A 397 7.87 8.67 9.48
N ALA A 398 8.56 7.56 9.77
CA ALA A 398 9.96 7.57 10.21
C ALA A 398 10.89 8.17 9.16
N VAL A 399 10.82 7.75 7.87
CA VAL A 399 11.70 8.31 6.83
C VAL A 399 11.45 9.79 6.59
N LYS A 400 10.21 10.27 6.71
CA LYS A 400 9.87 11.69 6.64
C LYS A 400 10.43 12.45 7.84
N GLN A 401 10.16 11.96 9.06
CA GLN A 401 10.61 12.60 10.30
C GLN A 401 12.14 12.76 10.35
N PHE A 402 12.88 11.80 9.81
CA PHE A 402 14.34 11.80 9.84
C PHE A 402 14.99 12.32 8.54
N GLY A 403 14.20 12.86 7.61
CA GLY A 403 14.71 13.46 6.36
C GLY A 403 15.39 12.45 5.43
N LEU A 404 14.93 11.20 5.38
CA LEU A 404 15.53 10.12 4.61
C LEU A 404 14.75 9.77 3.34
N GLU A 405 13.60 10.41 3.10
CA GLU A 405 12.69 10.06 1.99
C GLU A 405 13.39 10.10 0.63
N SER A 406 14.11 11.18 0.33
CA SER A 406 14.84 11.36 -0.93
C SER A 406 16.06 10.42 -1.10
N LYS A 407 16.45 9.70 -0.05
CA LYS A 407 17.56 8.74 -0.06
C LYS A 407 17.11 7.30 -0.31
N MET A 408 15.81 7.06 -0.39
CA MET A 408 15.22 5.76 -0.72
C MET A 408 14.93 5.68 -2.22
N SER A 409 14.97 4.48 -2.81
CA SER A 409 14.59 4.32 -4.21
C SER A 409 13.11 4.60 -4.42
N TYR A 410 12.27 4.16 -3.49
CA TYR A 410 10.83 4.45 -3.50
C TYR A 410 10.23 4.42 -2.10
N VAL A 411 9.39 5.42 -1.81
CA VAL A 411 8.57 5.48 -0.59
C VAL A 411 7.11 5.41 -1.03
N SER A 412 6.43 4.32 -0.66
CA SER A 412 5.05 4.08 -1.08
C SER A 412 4.06 5.01 -0.40
N THR A 413 3.14 5.54 -1.18
CA THR A 413 2.00 6.33 -0.68
C THR A 413 0.81 5.46 -0.29
N GLY A 414 0.87 4.16 -0.60
CA GLY A 414 -0.29 3.27 -0.62
C GLY A 414 -0.69 2.64 0.72
N GLY A 415 0.12 2.71 1.75
CA GLY A 415 -0.20 2.17 3.08
C GLY A 415 -0.83 0.76 3.05
N GLY A 416 -2.16 0.70 3.20
CA GLY A 416 -2.93 -0.55 3.19
C GLY A 416 -2.93 -1.27 1.83
N ALA A 417 -3.00 -0.54 0.72
CA ALA A 417 -2.96 -1.13 -0.63
C ALA A 417 -1.62 -1.83 -0.90
N MET A 418 -0.50 -1.24 -0.47
CA MET A 418 0.80 -1.88 -0.55
C MET A 418 0.85 -3.18 0.27
N LEU A 419 0.34 -3.16 1.50
CA LEU A 419 0.30 -4.36 2.34
C LEU A 419 -0.50 -5.48 1.67
N GLU A 420 -1.67 -5.19 1.13
CA GLU A 420 -2.49 -6.19 0.43
C GLU A 420 -1.78 -6.75 -0.82
N MET A 421 -1.01 -5.95 -1.56
CA MET A 421 -0.18 -6.49 -2.64
C MET A 421 0.96 -7.38 -2.10
N LEU A 422 1.59 -7.00 -0.99
CA LEU A 422 2.60 -7.85 -0.32
C LEU A 422 1.99 -9.15 0.21
N GLU A 423 0.70 -9.17 0.56
CA GLU A 423 -0.08 -10.36 0.90
C GLU A 423 -0.44 -11.22 -0.33
N GLY A 424 -0.08 -10.79 -1.53
CA GLY A 424 -0.35 -11.51 -2.79
C GLY A 424 -1.74 -11.25 -3.37
N LYS A 425 -2.51 -10.30 -2.84
CA LYS A 425 -3.83 -9.96 -3.34
C LYS A 425 -3.76 -9.14 -4.62
N THR A 426 -4.66 -9.41 -5.55
CA THR A 426 -4.90 -8.54 -6.70
C THR A 426 -5.82 -7.41 -6.29
N LEU A 427 -5.35 -6.17 -6.40
CA LEU A 427 -6.14 -5.00 -6.01
C LEU A 427 -7.24 -4.72 -7.06
N PRO A 428 -8.51 -4.56 -6.66
CA PRO A 428 -9.62 -4.36 -7.62
C PRO A 428 -9.44 -3.13 -8.51
N GLY A 429 -8.91 -2.02 -7.98
CA GLY A 429 -8.64 -0.82 -8.78
C GLY A 429 -7.49 -0.96 -9.78
N ILE A 430 -6.62 -1.97 -9.61
CA ILE A 430 -5.58 -2.32 -10.60
C ILE A 430 -6.15 -3.29 -11.62
N ALA A 431 -6.84 -4.35 -11.18
CA ALA A 431 -7.48 -5.32 -12.06
C ALA A 431 -8.42 -4.66 -13.07
N ALA A 432 -9.23 -3.71 -12.60
CA ALA A 432 -10.20 -2.99 -13.44
C ALA A 432 -9.57 -2.20 -14.61
N ILE A 433 -8.30 -1.83 -14.54
CA ILE A 433 -7.58 -1.18 -15.65
C ILE A 433 -6.99 -2.22 -16.60
N LEU A 434 -6.55 -3.38 -16.06
CA LEU A 434 -5.90 -4.43 -16.84
C LEU A 434 -6.90 -5.30 -17.62
N ASP A 435 -8.15 -5.41 -17.15
CA ASP A 435 -9.24 -6.11 -17.82
C ASP A 435 -9.79 -5.31 -19.01
#